data_982af064195a17c564f85a0fcdca4412
#
_entry.id   982af064195a17c564f85a0fcdca4412
#
_cell.length_a   1.000
_cell.length_b   1.000
_cell.length_c   1.000
_cell.angle_alpha   90.00
_cell.angle_beta   90.00
_cell.angle_gamma   90.00
#
_symmetry.space_group_name_H-M   'P 1'
#
loop_
_entity.id
_entity.type
_entity.pdbx_description
1 polymer ?
#
loop_
_entity_poly.entity_id
_entity_poly.type
_entity_poly.pdbx_seq_one_letter_code
_entity_poly.pdbx_strand_id
1 'polypeptide(L)'
;MSWLEKLLPSKIQPTDPAGRRAVPEGLWIKCPSCETVLYKTDLEQNLNVCPKCDHHLRIGARARLDAFLDPEGRWEIGQEVVPVDPLKFKDSKKYPARLKASLEATGETDALVVVGGAVMSVPVVAACFEFEFMGGSMGSVVVERFVRGVETALEQKVPFISFTATGGARMQEGLLSLLQMAKTNASLTRLAKARLPYISVLTDPTMGGVSASFAFVGDMVIAEPRALIGFAGPRVIENTVREKLPEGFQRSEFLLGTGALDMICDRRQLRSVIARALAMLQRQSADAVA
;
A
#
# COMPACT_ATOMS: atom_id res chain seq x y z
N MET A 1 -28.94 48.36 50.76
CA MET A 1 -28.90 47.54 49.53
C MET A 1 -29.49 48.36 48.43
N SER A 2 -28.66 48.70 47.44
CA SER A 2 -28.96 49.63 46.35
C SER A 2 -29.90 48.99 45.33
N TRP A 3 -30.91 49.70 44.88
CA TRP A 3 -31.87 49.31 43.85
C TRP A 3 -31.25 49.02 42.49
N LEU A 4 -30.01 49.46 42.27
CA LEU A 4 -29.20 49.24 41.07
C LEU A 4 -28.74 47.77 40.87
N GLU A 5 -28.72 46.94 41.92
CA GLU A 5 -28.35 45.52 41.80
C GLU A 5 -29.43 44.66 41.13
N LYS A 6 -30.66 45.17 41.02
CA LYS A 6 -31.78 44.43 40.38
C LYS A 6 -31.85 44.67 38.85
N LEU A 7 -31.05 45.50 38.29
CA LEU A 7 -31.02 45.86 36.87
C LEU A 7 -29.85 45.22 36.09
N LEU A 8 -28.95 44.50 36.77
CA LEU A 8 -27.88 43.79 36.08
C LEU A 8 -28.40 42.43 35.56
N PRO A 9 -28.19 42.14 34.27
CA PRO A 9 -28.53 40.83 33.74
C PRO A 9 -27.74 39.75 34.52
N SER A 10 -28.42 38.65 34.85
CA SER A 10 -27.81 37.52 35.54
C SER A 10 -26.53 37.10 34.82
N LYS A 11 -25.39 37.15 35.51
CA LYS A 11 -24.14 36.62 35.00
C LYS A 11 -24.36 35.13 34.63
N ILE A 12 -24.26 34.87 33.34
CA ILE A 12 -24.20 33.49 32.85
C ILE A 12 -22.94 32.86 33.51
N GLN A 13 -23.19 32.00 34.50
CA GLN A 13 -22.10 31.20 35.05
C GLN A 13 -21.61 30.28 33.93
N PRO A 14 -20.29 30.22 33.66
CA PRO A 14 -19.77 29.24 32.72
C PRO A 14 -20.12 27.85 33.28
N THR A 15 -20.91 27.12 32.56
CA THR A 15 -21.15 25.70 32.82
C THR A 15 -19.82 25.00 32.83
N ASP A 16 -19.55 24.25 33.92
CA ASP A 16 -18.36 23.44 34.14
C ASP A 16 -17.94 22.67 32.87
N PRO A 17 -16.67 22.69 32.47
CA PRO A 17 -16.19 21.96 31.30
C PRO A 17 -16.24 20.42 31.46
N ALA A 18 -16.58 19.92 32.66
CA ALA A 18 -16.65 18.49 32.98
C ALA A 18 -17.77 17.72 32.27
N GLY A 19 -18.68 18.37 31.55
CA GLY A 19 -19.79 17.73 30.83
C GLY A 19 -19.66 17.64 29.32
N ARG A 20 -18.62 18.24 28.71
CA ARG A 20 -18.34 18.02 27.30
C ARG A 20 -17.70 16.66 27.15
N ARG A 21 -18.47 15.65 26.71
CA ARG A 21 -17.92 14.41 26.17
C ARG A 21 -16.92 14.81 25.11
N ALA A 22 -15.61 14.70 25.42
CA ALA A 22 -14.58 14.88 24.42
C ALA A 22 -14.90 13.91 23.28
N VAL A 23 -15.08 14.46 22.09
CA VAL A 23 -15.22 13.60 20.89
C VAL A 23 -13.91 12.82 20.82
N PRO A 24 -13.94 11.47 20.80
CA PRO A 24 -12.73 10.66 20.78
C PRO A 24 -11.81 11.16 19.65
N GLU A 25 -10.56 11.42 19.96
CA GLU A 25 -9.56 11.83 18.96
C GLU A 25 -9.45 10.71 17.91
N GLY A 26 -9.33 11.09 16.62
CA GLY A 26 -9.14 10.13 15.52
C GLY A 26 -10.40 9.66 14.81
N LEU A 27 -11.61 10.10 15.19
CA LEU A 27 -12.86 9.77 14.47
C LEU A 27 -13.00 10.49 13.13
N TRP A 28 -12.31 11.59 12.94
CA TRP A 28 -12.40 12.44 11.76
C TRP A 28 -11.08 12.56 11.05
N ILE A 29 -11.12 12.45 9.72
CA ILE A 29 -9.96 12.56 8.83
C ILE A 29 -10.25 13.66 7.82
N LYS A 30 -9.32 14.59 7.61
CA LYS A 30 -9.39 15.59 6.55
C LYS A 30 -8.81 15.02 5.26
N CYS A 31 -9.59 15.03 4.18
CA CYS A 31 -9.08 14.62 2.88
C CYS A 31 -7.96 15.55 2.42
N PRO A 32 -6.76 15.05 2.08
CA PRO A 32 -5.64 15.89 1.68
C PRO A 32 -5.84 16.58 0.31
N SER A 33 -6.78 16.10 -0.50
CA SER A 33 -7.05 16.64 -1.84
C SER A 33 -8.15 17.71 -1.84
N CYS A 34 -9.33 17.43 -1.25
CA CYS A 34 -10.48 18.36 -1.28
C CYS A 34 -10.78 19.00 0.08
N GLU A 35 -9.97 18.74 1.10
CA GLU A 35 -10.05 19.25 2.46
C GLU A 35 -11.36 18.94 3.23
N THR A 36 -12.27 18.16 2.64
CA THR A 36 -13.49 17.72 3.30
C THR A 36 -13.16 16.89 4.53
N VAL A 37 -13.86 17.15 5.64
CA VAL A 37 -13.78 16.35 6.86
C VAL A 37 -14.65 15.10 6.68
N LEU A 38 -14.06 13.93 6.86
CA LEU A 38 -14.68 12.63 6.65
C LEU A 38 -14.72 11.86 7.96
N TYR A 39 -15.78 11.09 8.18
CA TYR A 39 -15.84 10.16 9.29
C TYR A 39 -15.00 8.92 8.95
N LYS A 40 -14.15 8.50 9.88
CA LYS A 40 -13.16 7.43 9.63
C LYS A 40 -13.82 6.12 9.21
N THR A 41 -14.89 5.73 9.89
CA THR A 41 -15.62 4.48 9.58
C THR A 41 -16.22 4.49 8.18
N ASP A 42 -16.81 5.62 7.75
CA ASP A 42 -17.39 5.74 6.40
C ASP A 42 -16.28 5.69 5.34
N LEU A 43 -15.12 6.26 5.65
CA LEU A 43 -13.96 6.21 4.76
C LEU A 43 -13.42 4.78 4.64
N GLU A 44 -13.32 4.04 5.74
CA GLU A 44 -12.90 2.64 5.76
C GLU A 44 -13.88 1.75 4.98
N GLN A 45 -15.19 1.95 5.13
CA GLN A 45 -16.22 1.25 4.34
C GLN A 45 -16.12 1.55 2.84
N ASN A 46 -15.65 2.75 2.47
CA ASN A 46 -15.37 3.12 1.08
C ASN A 46 -13.92 2.80 0.67
N LEU A 47 -13.27 1.85 1.33
CA LEU A 47 -11.90 1.39 1.06
C LEU A 47 -10.87 2.53 1.09
N ASN A 48 -11.01 3.49 1.99
CA ASN A 48 -10.16 4.68 2.08
C ASN A 48 -10.13 5.53 0.79
N VAL A 49 -11.21 5.53 0.01
CA VAL A 49 -11.41 6.44 -1.12
C VAL A 49 -12.35 7.56 -0.69
N CYS A 50 -11.94 8.81 -0.89
CA CYS A 50 -12.75 9.96 -0.53
C CYS A 50 -14.07 9.98 -1.33
N PRO A 51 -15.26 9.94 -0.68
CA PRO A 51 -16.52 9.93 -1.41
C PRO A 51 -16.84 11.26 -2.12
N LYS A 52 -16.05 12.32 -1.86
CA LYS A 52 -16.27 13.67 -2.38
C LYS A 52 -15.47 13.94 -3.66
N CYS A 53 -14.22 13.44 -3.75
CA CYS A 53 -13.31 13.76 -4.85
C CYS A 53 -12.57 12.54 -5.39
N ASP A 54 -12.94 11.33 -4.96
CA ASP A 54 -12.33 10.05 -5.34
C ASP A 54 -10.81 10.01 -5.11
N HIS A 55 -10.30 10.83 -4.19
CA HIS A 55 -8.91 10.73 -3.79
C HIS A 55 -8.66 9.42 -3.03
N HIS A 56 -7.70 8.64 -3.47
CA HIS A 56 -7.30 7.39 -2.84
C HIS A 56 -6.34 7.68 -1.68
N LEU A 57 -6.83 7.62 -0.44
CA LEU A 57 -5.98 7.70 0.74
C LEU A 57 -5.23 6.38 0.93
N ARG A 58 -4.15 6.40 1.71
CA ARG A 58 -3.42 5.17 2.02
C ARG A 58 -4.28 4.17 2.78
N ILE A 59 -4.03 2.91 2.52
CA ILE A 59 -4.68 1.77 3.20
C ILE A 59 -3.59 0.78 3.59
N GLY A 60 -3.65 0.23 4.80
CA GLY A 60 -2.69 -0.76 5.28
C GLY A 60 -2.78 -2.09 4.51
N ALA A 61 -1.71 -2.86 4.56
CA ALA A 61 -1.59 -4.11 3.81
C ALA A 61 -2.71 -5.10 4.13
N ARG A 62 -3.02 -5.34 5.40
CA ARG A 62 -4.09 -6.27 5.80
C ARG A 62 -5.45 -5.80 5.34
N ALA A 63 -5.79 -4.55 5.56
CA ALA A 63 -7.08 -4.01 5.11
C ALA A 63 -7.25 -4.08 3.58
N ARG A 64 -6.16 -3.90 2.82
CA ARG A 64 -6.18 -4.08 1.36
C ARG A 64 -6.38 -5.54 0.97
N LEU A 65 -5.67 -6.48 1.60
CA LEU A 65 -5.84 -7.90 1.34
C LEU A 65 -7.22 -8.40 1.75
N ASP A 66 -7.78 -7.87 2.85
CA ASP A 66 -9.15 -8.16 3.29
C ASP A 66 -10.20 -7.68 2.29
N ALA A 67 -9.99 -6.51 1.68
CA ALA A 67 -10.88 -5.99 0.65
C ALA A 67 -10.73 -6.73 -0.70
N PHE A 68 -9.58 -7.32 -0.98
CA PHE A 68 -9.26 -7.96 -2.24
C PHE A 68 -9.61 -9.44 -2.28
N LEU A 69 -9.19 -10.20 -1.26
CA LEU A 69 -9.38 -11.65 -1.20
C LEU A 69 -10.76 -12.03 -0.64
N ASP A 70 -11.23 -13.20 -1.03
CA ASP A 70 -12.39 -13.84 -0.43
C ASP A 70 -12.15 -14.09 1.07
N PRO A 71 -13.14 -13.99 1.95
CA PRO A 71 -12.92 -14.08 3.39
C PRO A 71 -12.49 -15.47 3.86
N GLU A 72 -12.83 -16.51 3.12
CA GLU A 72 -12.59 -17.89 3.50
C GLU A 72 -11.32 -18.47 2.86
N GLY A 73 -10.71 -19.47 3.50
CA GLY A 73 -9.61 -20.24 2.95
C GLY A 73 -8.29 -19.48 2.80
N ARG A 74 -8.06 -18.40 3.56
CA ARG A 74 -6.82 -17.64 3.54
C ARG A 74 -5.78 -18.23 4.48
N TRP A 75 -4.51 -18.11 4.08
CA TRP A 75 -3.37 -18.43 4.93
C TRP A 75 -2.21 -17.49 4.66
N GLU A 76 -1.46 -17.11 5.68
CA GLU A 76 -0.30 -16.22 5.56
C GLU A 76 0.96 -17.03 5.21
N ILE A 77 1.84 -16.42 4.40
CA ILE A 77 3.05 -17.06 3.87
C ILE A 77 4.27 -16.25 4.32
N GLY A 78 5.25 -16.93 4.95
CA GLY A 78 6.53 -16.34 5.31
C GLY A 78 6.47 -15.36 6.49
N GLN A 79 5.42 -15.37 7.30
CA GLN A 79 5.29 -14.53 8.49
C GLN A 79 6.38 -14.78 9.54
N GLU A 80 6.97 -15.98 9.56
CA GLU A 80 8.06 -16.38 10.45
C GLU A 80 9.41 -15.76 10.05
N VAL A 81 9.51 -15.21 8.84
CA VAL A 81 10.73 -14.52 8.38
C VAL A 81 10.78 -13.15 9.02
N VAL A 82 11.79 -12.93 9.85
CA VAL A 82 11.96 -11.67 10.60
C VAL A 82 13.29 -11.00 10.26
N PRO A 83 13.37 -9.67 10.35
CA PRO A 83 14.57 -8.93 10.01
C PRO A 83 15.70 -9.17 11.00
N VAL A 84 16.92 -9.22 10.47
CA VAL A 84 18.16 -9.20 11.21
C VAL A 84 18.97 -7.96 10.85
N ASP A 85 19.90 -7.54 11.71
CA ASP A 85 20.79 -6.39 11.47
C ASP A 85 22.24 -6.88 11.24
N PRO A 86 22.57 -7.39 10.03
CA PRO A 86 23.89 -7.91 9.74
C PRO A 86 24.97 -6.81 9.67
N LEU A 87 24.56 -5.57 9.37
CA LEU A 87 25.46 -4.42 9.22
C LEU A 87 25.66 -3.64 10.53
N LYS A 88 24.89 -3.96 11.58
CA LYS A 88 24.85 -3.19 12.83
C LYS A 88 24.62 -1.69 12.56
N PHE A 89 23.70 -1.41 11.62
CA PHE A 89 23.47 -0.07 11.10
C PHE A 89 23.00 0.89 12.19
N LYS A 90 23.59 2.08 12.16
CA LYS A 90 23.23 3.19 13.05
C LYS A 90 23.37 4.51 12.30
N ASP A 91 22.30 5.27 12.23
CA ASP A 91 22.29 6.71 11.95
C ASP A 91 21.94 7.51 13.21
N SER A 92 20.87 8.29 13.20
CA SER A 92 20.30 8.91 14.42
C SER A 92 19.74 7.89 15.42
N LYS A 93 19.32 6.70 14.92
CA LYS A 93 18.82 5.56 15.71
C LYS A 93 19.42 4.27 15.19
N LYS A 94 19.56 3.25 16.06
CA LYS A 94 19.94 1.89 15.62
C LYS A 94 18.83 1.26 14.81
N TYR A 95 19.17 0.45 13.80
CA TYR A 95 18.20 -0.24 12.97
C TYR A 95 17.20 -1.10 13.77
N PRO A 96 17.60 -1.93 14.76
CA PRO A 96 16.65 -2.66 15.60
C PRO A 96 15.65 -1.77 16.35
N ALA A 97 16.03 -0.55 16.73
CA ALA A 97 15.12 0.39 17.37
C ALA A 97 14.07 0.95 16.40
N ARG A 98 14.43 1.10 15.12
CA ARG A 98 13.47 1.47 14.06
C ARG A 98 12.50 0.34 13.76
N LEU A 99 12.99 -0.91 13.65
CA LEU A 99 12.17 -2.10 13.47
C LEU A 99 11.13 -2.25 14.59
N LYS A 100 11.57 -2.09 15.86
CA LYS A 100 10.67 -2.15 17.00
C LYS A 100 9.59 -1.08 16.95
N ALA A 101 9.96 0.18 16.65
CA ALA A 101 9.00 1.28 16.55
C ALA A 101 7.99 1.05 15.41
N SER A 102 8.42 0.49 14.28
CA SER A 102 7.51 0.15 13.17
C SER A 102 6.57 -1.01 13.51
N LEU A 103 7.06 -2.04 14.21
CA LEU A 103 6.24 -3.14 14.71
C LEU A 103 5.17 -2.62 15.69
N GLU A 104 5.53 -1.74 16.62
CA GLU A 104 4.59 -1.14 17.57
C GLU A 104 3.51 -0.29 16.87
N ALA A 105 3.89 0.39 15.78
CA ALA A 105 2.96 1.24 15.03
C ALA A 105 2.02 0.48 14.10
N THR A 106 2.48 -0.62 13.49
CA THR A 106 1.74 -1.33 12.43
C THR A 106 1.23 -2.71 12.86
N GLY A 107 1.82 -3.31 13.87
CA GLY A 107 1.60 -4.72 14.22
C GLY A 107 2.30 -5.71 13.28
N GLU A 108 2.99 -5.21 12.23
CA GLU A 108 3.69 -6.06 11.27
C GLU A 108 5.18 -6.22 11.63
N THR A 109 5.73 -7.37 11.30
CA THR A 109 7.14 -7.67 11.55
C THR A 109 8.07 -7.20 10.43
N ASP A 110 7.53 -6.92 9.24
CA ASP A 110 8.23 -6.26 8.12
C ASP A 110 7.22 -5.65 7.12
N ALA A 111 7.72 -4.95 6.12
CA ALA A 111 6.96 -4.14 5.18
C ALA A 111 6.22 -4.93 4.08
N LEU A 112 6.06 -6.24 4.19
CA LEU A 112 5.32 -7.06 3.23
C LEU A 112 4.50 -8.13 3.93
N VAL A 113 3.23 -8.23 3.58
CA VAL A 113 2.32 -9.31 3.96
C VAL A 113 2.00 -10.13 2.70
N VAL A 114 2.11 -11.46 2.78
CA VAL A 114 1.81 -12.37 1.68
C VAL A 114 0.76 -13.37 2.14
N VAL A 115 -0.32 -13.50 1.35
CA VAL A 115 -1.47 -14.35 1.69
C VAL A 115 -1.87 -15.19 0.48
N GLY A 116 -2.02 -16.49 0.68
CA GLY A 116 -2.72 -17.37 -0.24
C GLY A 116 -4.23 -17.30 0.02
N GLY A 117 -5.03 -17.42 -1.03
CA GLY A 117 -6.48 -17.34 -0.94
C GLY A 117 -7.14 -17.36 -2.31
N ALA A 118 -8.29 -16.72 -2.43
CA ALA A 118 -8.98 -16.58 -3.72
C ALA A 118 -9.51 -15.15 -3.91
N VAL A 119 -9.72 -14.75 -5.15
CA VAL A 119 -10.42 -13.53 -5.53
C VAL A 119 -11.60 -13.90 -6.43
N MET A 120 -12.85 -13.65 -5.97
CA MET A 120 -14.05 -14.09 -6.68
C MET A 120 -13.96 -15.58 -7.10
N SER A 121 -13.60 -16.42 -6.15
CA SER A 121 -13.38 -17.87 -6.30
C SER A 121 -12.18 -18.28 -7.18
N VAL A 122 -11.41 -17.35 -7.75
CA VAL A 122 -10.19 -17.66 -8.49
C VAL A 122 -9.04 -17.78 -7.50
N PRO A 123 -8.39 -18.96 -7.35
CA PRO A 123 -7.28 -19.14 -6.44
C PRO A 123 -6.08 -18.26 -6.83
N VAL A 124 -5.45 -17.59 -5.86
CA VAL A 124 -4.32 -16.69 -6.08
C VAL A 124 -3.39 -16.67 -4.88
N VAL A 125 -2.16 -16.20 -5.08
CA VAL A 125 -1.29 -15.70 -4.01
C VAL A 125 -1.16 -14.19 -4.18
N ALA A 126 -1.40 -13.43 -3.11
CA ALA A 126 -1.33 -11.97 -3.11
C ALA A 126 -0.30 -11.45 -2.11
N ALA A 127 0.55 -10.53 -2.54
CA ALA A 127 1.53 -9.82 -1.72
C ALA A 127 1.14 -8.35 -1.62
N CYS A 128 1.19 -7.76 -0.44
CA CYS A 128 0.86 -6.36 -0.23
C CYS A 128 1.90 -5.67 0.66
N PHE A 129 2.43 -4.54 0.18
CA PHE A 129 3.36 -3.73 0.95
C PHE A 129 2.64 -2.96 2.06
N GLU A 130 3.26 -2.94 3.26
CA GLU A 130 2.83 -2.09 4.37
C GLU A 130 3.68 -0.81 4.38
N PHE A 131 3.09 0.28 3.90
CA PHE A 131 3.82 1.53 3.77
C PHE A 131 4.19 2.15 5.12
N GLU A 132 3.36 2.00 6.14
CA GLU A 132 3.64 2.55 7.47
C GLU A 132 4.81 1.83 8.16
N PHE A 133 5.17 0.61 7.71
CA PHE A 133 6.38 -0.04 8.16
C PHE A 133 7.60 0.51 7.39
N MET A 134 8.34 1.42 7.99
CA MET A 134 9.56 2.03 7.44
C MET A 134 9.41 2.55 5.99
N GLY A 135 8.24 3.15 5.67
CA GLY A 135 7.95 3.66 4.32
C GLY A 135 7.80 2.56 3.26
N GLY A 136 7.38 1.36 3.64
CA GLY A 136 7.26 0.24 2.70
C GLY A 136 8.59 -0.18 2.10
N SER A 137 9.73 0.11 2.75
CA SER A 137 11.04 -0.07 2.16
C SER A 137 11.41 -1.53 1.96
N MET A 138 11.95 -1.86 0.78
CA MET A 138 12.38 -3.19 0.39
C MET A 138 13.67 -3.58 1.12
N GLY A 139 13.56 -4.48 2.08
CA GLY A 139 14.66 -5.18 2.74
C GLY A 139 14.71 -6.66 2.35
N SER A 140 15.63 -7.38 2.97
CA SER A 140 15.83 -8.82 2.74
C SER A 140 14.59 -9.65 3.09
N VAL A 141 13.87 -9.30 4.16
CA VAL A 141 12.63 -9.98 4.57
C VAL A 141 11.51 -9.77 3.56
N VAL A 142 11.33 -8.54 3.07
CA VAL A 142 10.33 -8.23 2.03
C VAL A 142 10.48 -9.18 0.85
N VAL A 143 11.70 -9.32 0.34
CA VAL A 143 11.93 -10.17 -0.85
C VAL A 143 11.90 -11.64 -0.51
N GLU A 144 12.36 -12.06 0.67
CA GLU A 144 12.23 -13.47 1.08
C GLU A 144 10.75 -13.89 1.14
N ARG A 145 9.88 -13.06 1.76
CA ARG A 145 8.44 -13.32 1.79
C ARG A 145 7.83 -13.33 0.39
N PHE A 146 8.23 -12.37 -0.46
CA PHE A 146 7.78 -12.32 -1.85
C PHE A 146 8.14 -13.61 -2.61
N VAL A 147 9.40 -14.06 -2.50
CA VAL A 147 9.88 -15.27 -3.17
C VAL A 147 9.12 -16.50 -2.68
N ARG A 148 8.87 -16.64 -1.38
CA ARG A 148 8.04 -17.72 -0.83
C ARG A 148 6.61 -17.68 -1.36
N GLY A 149 6.05 -16.49 -1.53
CA GLY A 149 4.75 -16.32 -2.19
C GLY A 149 4.77 -16.79 -3.65
N VAL A 150 5.80 -16.42 -4.40
CA VAL A 150 5.99 -16.89 -5.79
C VAL A 150 6.19 -18.42 -5.84
N GLU A 151 6.95 -19.01 -4.92
CA GLU A 151 7.14 -20.45 -4.83
C GLU A 151 5.84 -21.16 -4.52
N THR A 152 5.05 -20.65 -3.58
CA THR A 152 3.71 -21.17 -3.28
C THR A 152 2.79 -21.08 -4.51
N ALA A 153 2.83 -19.96 -5.26
CA ALA A 153 2.06 -19.82 -6.49
C ALA A 153 2.47 -20.84 -7.56
N LEU A 154 3.78 -21.12 -7.69
CA LEU A 154 4.30 -22.16 -8.58
C LEU A 154 3.84 -23.57 -8.20
N GLU A 155 3.93 -23.92 -6.90
CA GLU A 155 3.52 -25.22 -6.38
C GLU A 155 2.02 -25.47 -6.56
N GLN A 156 1.21 -24.45 -6.31
CA GLN A 156 -0.24 -24.52 -6.45
C GLN A 156 -0.74 -24.26 -7.87
N LYS A 157 0.13 -23.82 -8.77
CA LYS A 157 -0.18 -23.45 -10.17
C LYS A 157 -1.25 -22.34 -10.24
N VAL A 158 -1.12 -21.32 -9.40
CA VAL A 158 -2.02 -20.18 -9.33
C VAL A 158 -1.33 -18.87 -9.71
N PRO A 159 -2.07 -17.84 -10.15
CA PRO A 159 -1.53 -16.51 -10.40
C PRO A 159 -0.93 -15.86 -9.15
N PHE A 160 -0.01 -14.93 -9.38
CA PHE A 160 0.57 -14.11 -8.34
C PHE A 160 0.22 -12.63 -8.54
N ILE A 161 -0.22 -11.95 -7.48
CA ILE A 161 -0.60 -10.54 -7.49
C ILE A 161 0.25 -9.78 -6.48
N SER A 162 0.75 -8.59 -6.81
CA SER A 162 1.41 -7.71 -5.84
C SER A 162 0.78 -6.32 -5.81
N PHE A 163 0.59 -5.79 -4.61
CA PHE A 163 0.21 -4.40 -4.36
C PHE A 163 1.43 -3.67 -3.80
N THR A 164 1.98 -2.72 -4.56
CA THR A 164 3.19 -2.01 -4.18
C THR A 164 2.88 -0.66 -3.54
N ALA A 165 3.46 -0.39 -2.38
CA ALA A 165 3.41 0.89 -1.68
C ALA A 165 4.75 1.12 -0.97
N THR A 166 5.65 1.94 -1.54
CA THR A 166 7.04 1.96 -1.10
C THR A 166 7.79 3.22 -1.44
N GLY A 167 8.72 3.60 -0.56
CA GLY A 167 9.76 4.60 -0.84
C GLY A 167 11.00 4.05 -1.57
N GLY A 168 11.12 2.72 -1.76
CA GLY A 168 12.26 2.09 -2.44
C GLY A 168 13.09 1.14 -1.58
N ALA A 169 14.37 0.99 -1.89
CA ALA A 169 15.29 0.09 -1.17
C ALA A 169 15.56 0.55 0.27
N ARG A 170 15.64 -0.41 1.21
CA ARG A 170 15.89 -0.15 2.64
C ARG A 170 17.33 0.26 2.88
N MET A 171 17.54 1.54 3.19
CA MET A 171 18.86 2.12 3.40
C MET A 171 19.65 1.43 4.52
N GLN A 172 18.99 0.97 5.57
CA GLN A 172 19.61 0.32 6.72
C GLN A 172 20.24 -1.04 6.42
N GLU A 173 19.85 -1.65 5.30
CA GLU A 173 20.42 -2.91 4.81
C GLU A 173 21.46 -2.69 3.69
N GLY A 174 21.73 -1.46 3.31
CA GLY A 174 22.76 -1.07 2.35
C GLY A 174 22.68 -1.86 1.03
N LEU A 175 23.80 -2.40 0.57
CA LEU A 175 23.86 -3.18 -0.67
C LEU A 175 22.97 -4.43 -0.64
N LEU A 176 22.73 -5.01 0.53
CA LEU A 176 21.87 -6.20 0.64
C LEU A 176 20.45 -5.91 0.13
N SER A 177 19.91 -4.71 0.40
CA SER A 177 18.59 -4.33 -0.11
C SER A 177 18.57 -4.15 -1.63
N LEU A 178 19.66 -3.70 -2.25
CA LEU A 178 19.75 -3.56 -3.71
C LEU A 178 19.87 -4.93 -4.40
N LEU A 179 20.60 -5.87 -3.82
CA LEU A 179 20.72 -7.22 -4.34
C LEU A 179 19.37 -7.98 -4.33
N GLN A 180 18.43 -7.56 -3.50
CA GLN A 180 17.09 -8.14 -3.48
C GLN A 180 16.35 -7.99 -4.81
N MET A 181 16.63 -6.94 -5.59
CA MET A 181 16.04 -6.74 -6.91
C MET A 181 16.35 -7.90 -7.86
N ALA A 182 17.59 -8.40 -7.84
CA ALA A 182 17.97 -9.58 -8.64
C ALA A 182 17.22 -10.84 -8.19
N LYS A 183 17.08 -11.04 -6.87
CA LYS A 183 16.35 -12.18 -6.29
C LYS A 183 14.87 -12.17 -6.69
N THR A 184 14.22 -11.00 -6.64
CA THR A 184 12.84 -10.82 -7.09
C THR A 184 12.68 -11.22 -8.55
N ASN A 185 13.50 -10.66 -9.45
CA ASN A 185 13.41 -10.94 -10.88
C ASN A 185 13.72 -12.42 -11.20
N ALA A 186 14.65 -13.03 -10.50
CA ALA A 186 14.93 -14.47 -10.65
C ALA A 186 13.70 -15.34 -10.31
N SER A 187 12.96 -14.99 -9.24
CA SER A 187 11.73 -15.71 -8.86
C SER A 187 10.62 -15.51 -9.89
N LEU A 188 10.41 -14.27 -10.36
CA LEU A 188 9.40 -13.96 -11.39
C LEU A 188 9.71 -14.63 -12.73
N THR A 189 11.00 -14.80 -13.09
CA THR A 189 11.39 -15.58 -14.28
C THR A 189 10.91 -17.03 -14.19
N ARG A 190 10.90 -17.63 -13.00
CA ARG A 190 10.36 -18.99 -12.80
C ARG A 190 8.85 -19.01 -13.01
N LEU A 191 8.13 -17.98 -12.50
CA LEU A 191 6.68 -17.84 -12.68
C LEU A 191 6.32 -17.73 -14.17
N ALA A 192 7.04 -16.87 -14.90
CA ALA A 192 6.87 -16.67 -16.34
C ALA A 192 7.12 -17.97 -17.14
N LYS A 193 8.18 -18.75 -16.81
CA LYS A 193 8.44 -20.04 -17.42
C LYS A 193 7.32 -21.05 -17.17
N ALA A 194 6.67 -20.97 -16.01
CA ALA A 194 5.50 -21.80 -15.68
C ALA A 194 4.21 -21.30 -16.34
N ARG A 195 4.24 -20.15 -17.06
CA ARG A 195 3.09 -19.48 -17.69
C ARG A 195 1.99 -19.14 -16.71
N LEU A 196 2.38 -18.77 -15.48
CA LEU A 196 1.44 -18.29 -14.47
C LEU A 196 1.43 -16.77 -14.48
N PRO A 197 0.25 -16.13 -14.53
CA PRO A 197 0.15 -14.66 -14.59
C PRO A 197 0.73 -13.98 -13.34
N TYR A 198 1.47 -12.89 -13.56
CA TYR A 198 1.86 -11.95 -12.55
C TYR A 198 1.20 -10.59 -12.81
N ILE A 199 0.30 -10.16 -11.93
CA ILE A 199 -0.34 -8.84 -12.00
C ILE A 199 0.28 -7.94 -10.92
N SER A 200 0.79 -6.78 -11.34
CA SER A 200 1.32 -5.76 -10.44
C SER A 200 0.36 -4.59 -10.32
N VAL A 201 -0.01 -4.23 -9.08
CA VAL A 201 -0.88 -3.10 -8.76
C VAL A 201 -0.05 -2.03 -8.04
N LEU A 202 0.12 -0.90 -8.69
CA LEU A 202 0.94 0.21 -8.22
C LEU A 202 0.08 1.22 -7.47
N THR A 203 0.44 1.49 -6.22
CA THR A 203 -0.29 2.42 -5.37
C THR A 203 0.58 3.61 -4.93
N ASP A 204 0.01 4.58 -4.24
CA ASP A 204 0.70 5.81 -3.83
C ASP A 204 1.47 5.63 -2.50
N PRO A 205 2.83 5.81 -2.48
CA PRO A 205 3.74 5.92 -3.61
C PRO A 205 4.34 4.56 -4.00
N THR A 206 4.80 4.40 -5.25
CA THR A 206 5.62 3.26 -5.67
C THR A 206 6.92 3.77 -6.30
N MET A 207 8.05 3.66 -5.58
CA MET A 207 9.31 4.32 -5.93
C MET A 207 10.52 3.37 -5.88
N GLY A 208 11.61 3.83 -6.47
CA GLY A 208 12.96 3.28 -6.30
C GLY A 208 13.14 1.85 -6.81
N GLY A 209 13.90 1.05 -6.06
CA GLY A 209 14.20 -0.34 -6.43
C GLY A 209 12.97 -1.23 -6.59
N VAL A 210 11.88 -0.95 -5.87
CA VAL A 210 10.64 -1.71 -6.01
C VAL A 210 9.96 -1.43 -7.34
N SER A 211 9.92 -0.17 -7.80
CA SER A 211 9.38 0.12 -9.14
C SER A 211 10.14 -0.62 -10.23
N ALA A 212 11.47 -0.75 -10.10
CA ALA A 212 12.33 -1.44 -11.05
C ALA A 212 12.33 -2.98 -10.97
N SER A 213 11.79 -3.57 -9.90
CA SER A 213 11.91 -5.02 -9.68
C SER A 213 10.60 -5.76 -9.36
N PHE A 214 9.57 -5.05 -8.95
CA PHE A 214 8.24 -5.60 -8.65
C PHE A 214 7.18 -5.00 -9.57
N ALA A 215 7.18 -3.66 -9.67
CA ALA A 215 6.07 -2.90 -10.21
C ALA A 215 5.95 -3.02 -11.73
N PHE A 216 7.03 -2.70 -12.47
CA PHE A 216 6.99 -2.64 -13.94
C PHE A 216 7.36 -3.94 -14.65
N VAL A 217 7.36 -5.06 -13.94
CA VAL A 217 7.72 -6.38 -14.50
C VAL A 217 6.54 -7.36 -14.52
N GLY A 218 5.32 -6.87 -14.27
CA GLY A 218 4.09 -7.67 -14.36
C GLY A 218 3.70 -7.97 -15.80
N ASP A 219 3.01 -9.08 -16.03
CA ASP A 219 2.31 -9.36 -17.30
C ASP A 219 1.16 -8.36 -17.54
N MET A 220 0.66 -7.78 -16.45
CA MET A 220 -0.28 -6.67 -16.44
C MET A 220 0.09 -5.70 -15.31
N VAL A 221 0.23 -4.42 -15.66
CA VAL A 221 0.63 -3.35 -14.73
C VAL A 221 -0.53 -2.38 -14.56
N ILE A 222 -1.17 -2.43 -13.39
CA ILE A 222 -2.34 -1.61 -13.04
C ILE A 222 -1.89 -0.54 -12.03
N ALA A 223 -2.39 0.68 -12.14
CA ALA A 223 -2.17 1.71 -11.13
C ALA A 223 -3.48 2.22 -10.51
N GLU A 224 -3.43 2.63 -9.25
CA GLU A 224 -4.52 3.43 -8.67
C GLU A 224 -4.49 4.87 -9.23
N PRO A 225 -5.66 5.54 -9.32
CA PRO A 225 -5.72 6.93 -9.79
C PRO A 225 -4.81 7.86 -9.00
N ARG A 226 -4.11 8.74 -9.71
CA ARG A 226 -3.20 9.77 -9.16
C ARG A 226 -2.04 9.22 -8.31
N ALA A 227 -1.76 7.93 -8.33
CA ALA A 227 -0.63 7.36 -7.61
C ALA A 227 0.70 7.95 -8.09
N LEU A 228 1.59 8.27 -7.16
CA LEU A 228 2.96 8.72 -7.45
C LEU A 228 3.83 7.50 -7.70
N ILE A 229 4.30 7.35 -8.93
CA ILE A 229 5.03 6.17 -9.36
C ILE A 229 6.28 6.60 -10.15
N GLY A 230 7.44 6.12 -9.76
CA GLY A 230 8.68 6.46 -10.45
C GLY A 230 9.89 5.76 -9.84
N PHE A 231 11.09 6.12 -10.29
CA PHE A 231 12.34 5.63 -9.71
C PHE A 231 12.89 6.62 -8.69
N ALA A 232 13.38 7.76 -9.13
CA ALA A 232 13.78 8.85 -8.24
C ALA A 232 12.55 9.70 -7.87
N GLY A 233 12.43 10.09 -6.60
CA GLY A 233 11.34 10.96 -6.17
C GLY A 233 11.41 12.37 -6.80
N PRO A 234 10.28 13.06 -6.99
CA PRO A 234 10.24 14.40 -7.62
C PRO A 234 11.24 15.39 -7.02
N ARG A 235 11.32 15.46 -5.69
CA ARG A 235 12.27 16.33 -4.97
C ARG A 235 13.74 16.02 -5.31
N VAL A 236 14.08 14.74 -5.49
CA VAL A 236 15.45 14.34 -5.84
C VAL A 236 15.77 14.79 -7.26
N ILE A 237 14.83 14.63 -8.18
CA ILE A 237 15.00 15.06 -9.58
C ILE A 237 15.16 16.57 -9.64
N GLU A 238 14.23 17.33 -9.06
CA GLU A 238 14.26 18.80 -9.04
C GLU A 238 15.56 19.36 -8.44
N ASN A 239 16.02 18.77 -7.33
CA ASN A 239 17.28 19.20 -6.69
C ASN A 239 18.51 18.86 -7.55
N THR A 240 18.46 17.79 -8.34
CA THR A 240 19.58 17.35 -9.17
C THR A 240 19.66 18.14 -10.48
N VAL A 241 18.53 18.26 -11.19
CA VAL A 241 18.51 18.98 -12.49
C VAL A 241 18.26 20.49 -12.31
N ARG A 242 17.84 20.94 -11.12
CA ARG A 242 17.52 22.33 -10.75
C ARG A 242 16.41 22.96 -11.61
N GLU A 243 15.49 22.14 -12.08
CA GLU A 243 14.32 22.55 -12.86
C GLU A 243 13.03 22.10 -12.15
N LYS A 244 11.94 22.82 -12.41
CA LYS A 244 10.60 22.43 -11.93
C LYS A 244 10.05 21.34 -12.85
N LEU A 245 9.51 20.28 -12.24
CA LEU A 245 8.88 19.21 -12.98
C LEU A 245 7.52 19.65 -13.53
N PRO A 246 7.11 19.14 -14.70
CA PRO A 246 5.79 19.40 -15.26
C PRO A 246 4.68 18.94 -14.28
N GLU A 247 3.52 19.61 -14.35
CA GLU A 247 2.35 19.20 -13.60
C GLU A 247 1.95 17.76 -13.98
N GLY A 248 1.60 16.95 -12.98
CA GLY A 248 1.24 15.54 -13.18
C GLY A 248 2.43 14.59 -13.45
N PHE A 249 3.65 15.08 -13.44
CA PHE A 249 4.85 14.23 -13.63
C PHE A 249 4.88 13.08 -12.62
N GLN A 250 5.19 11.89 -13.11
CA GLN A 250 5.20 10.64 -12.31
C GLN A 250 3.84 10.24 -11.70
N ARG A 251 2.73 10.85 -12.15
CA ARG A 251 1.39 10.35 -11.77
C ARG A 251 0.95 9.23 -12.71
N SER A 252 0.07 8.37 -12.20
CA SER A 252 -0.45 7.23 -12.95
C SER A 252 -1.02 7.63 -14.31
N GLU A 253 -1.69 8.78 -14.42
CA GLU A 253 -2.27 9.30 -15.65
C GLU A 253 -1.18 9.65 -16.68
N PHE A 254 -0.08 10.27 -16.23
CA PHE A 254 1.08 10.56 -17.07
C PHE A 254 1.73 9.25 -17.57
N LEU A 255 1.90 8.28 -16.67
CA LEU A 255 2.53 7.00 -17.01
C LEU A 255 1.67 6.15 -17.95
N LEU A 256 0.35 6.21 -17.83
CA LEU A 256 -0.56 5.57 -18.79
C LEU A 256 -0.41 6.19 -20.18
N GLY A 257 -0.33 7.52 -20.25
CA GLY A 257 -0.12 8.23 -21.53
C GLY A 257 1.22 7.93 -22.20
N THR A 258 2.24 7.51 -21.46
CA THR A 258 3.55 7.10 -21.99
C THR A 258 3.66 5.60 -22.27
N GLY A 259 2.61 4.81 -21.98
CA GLY A 259 2.61 3.37 -22.19
C GLY A 259 3.37 2.57 -21.11
N ALA A 260 3.68 3.17 -19.98
CA ALA A 260 4.33 2.48 -18.86
C ALA A 260 3.34 1.67 -17.99
N LEU A 261 2.04 1.91 -18.15
CA LEU A 261 0.95 1.19 -17.47
C LEU A 261 -0.03 0.65 -18.50
N ASP A 262 -0.65 -0.48 -18.19
CA ASP A 262 -1.72 -1.06 -19.00
C ASP A 262 -3.07 -0.42 -18.69
N MET A 263 -3.32 -0.07 -17.43
CA MET A 263 -4.55 0.60 -17.02
C MET A 263 -4.44 1.34 -15.70
N ILE A 264 -5.39 2.28 -15.50
CA ILE A 264 -5.68 2.88 -14.20
C ILE A 264 -7.00 2.30 -13.72
N CYS A 265 -7.06 1.86 -12.45
CA CYS A 265 -8.24 1.24 -11.88
C CYS A 265 -8.52 1.78 -10.48
N ASP A 266 -9.77 2.20 -10.25
CA ASP A 266 -10.24 2.57 -8.92
C ASP A 266 -10.15 1.36 -7.98
N ARG A 267 -9.68 1.58 -6.75
CA ARG A 267 -9.52 0.55 -5.72
C ARG A 267 -10.78 -0.27 -5.51
N ARG A 268 -11.94 0.38 -5.55
CA ARG A 268 -13.25 -0.24 -5.37
C ARG A 268 -13.61 -1.25 -6.46
N GLN A 269 -12.95 -1.16 -7.62
CA GLN A 269 -13.17 -2.02 -8.78
C GLN A 269 -12.04 -3.06 -8.98
N LEU A 270 -10.90 -2.91 -8.32
CA LEU A 270 -9.72 -3.77 -8.52
C LEU A 270 -10.03 -5.26 -8.40
N ARG A 271 -10.85 -5.66 -7.42
CA ARG A 271 -11.24 -7.06 -7.20
C ARG A 271 -11.90 -7.66 -8.44
N SER A 272 -12.92 -7.01 -8.99
CA SER A 272 -13.64 -7.50 -10.18
C SER A 272 -12.82 -7.40 -11.46
N VAL A 273 -12.01 -6.35 -11.60
CA VAL A 273 -11.15 -6.15 -12.78
C VAL A 273 -10.06 -7.23 -12.82
N ILE A 274 -9.38 -7.48 -11.71
CA ILE A 274 -8.31 -8.49 -11.64
C ILE A 274 -8.89 -9.89 -11.83
N ALA A 275 -10.00 -10.23 -11.20
CA ALA A 275 -10.63 -11.54 -11.38
C ALA A 275 -10.97 -11.81 -12.86
N ARG A 276 -11.54 -10.83 -13.58
CA ARG A 276 -11.82 -10.94 -15.01
C ARG A 276 -10.54 -11.06 -15.85
N ALA A 277 -9.50 -10.28 -15.53
CA ALA A 277 -8.22 -10.38 -16.21
C ALA A 277 -7.60 -11.77 -16.05
N LEU A 278 -7.64 -12.32 -14.83
CA LEU A 278 -7.14 -13.66 -14.54
C LEU A 278 -7.92 -14.74 -15.31
N ALA A 279 -9.26 -14.64 -15.38
CA ALA A 279 -10.07 -15.57 -16.16
C ALA A 279 -9.66 -15.58 -17.63
N MET A 280 -9.43 -14.40 -18.22
CA MET A 280 -8.95 -14.30 -19.61
C MET A 280 -7.53 -14.88 -19.78
N LEU A 281 -6.59 -14.53 -18.90
CA LEU A 281 -5.20 -15.01 -18.97
C LEU A 281 -5.10 -16.52 -18.77
N GLN A 282 -5.95 -17.08 -17.92
CA GLN A 282 -5.98 -18.54 -17.65
C GLN A 282 -6.90 -19.30 -18.61
N ARG A 283 -7.53 -18.64 -19.58
CA ARG A 283 -8.49 -19.22 -20.53
C ARG A 283 -9.66 -19.95 -19.85
N GLN A 284 -10.11 -19.46 -18.72
CA GLN A 284 -11.31 -19.94 -18.03
C GLN A 284 -12.57 -19.38 -18.73
N SER A 285 -13.69 -20.11 -18.70
CA SER A 285 -14.95 -19.58 -19.20
C SER A 285 -15.43 -18.39 -18.37
N ALA A 286 -16.07 -17.41 -19.00
CA ALA A 286 -16.59 -16.21 -18.33
C ALA A 286 -17.60 -16.55 -17.20
N ASP A 287 -18.26 -17.71 -17.27
CA ASP A 287 -19.23 -18.20 -16.29
C ASP A 287 -18.59 -18.64 -14.95
N ALA A 288 -17.27 -18.77 -14.90
CA ALA A 288 -16.55 -19.15 -13.68
C ALA A 288 -16.30 -17.95 -12.73
N VAL A 289 -16.63 -16.72 -13.14
CA VAL A 289 -16.29 -15.47 -12.42
C VAL A 289 -17.53 -14.57 -12.22
N ALA A 290 -18.74 -15.10 -12.46
CA ALA A 290 -20.00 -14.37 -12.29
C ALA A 290 -20.52 -14.43 -10.83
#